data_2db0f693f6f48dfa5c004495689e33ce
#
_entry.id   2db0f693f6f48dfa5c004495689e33ce
#
_cell.length_a   1.000
_cell.length_b   1.000
_cell.length_c   1.000
_cell.angle_alpha   90.00
_cell.angle_beta   90.00
_cell.angle_gamma   90.00
#
_symmetry.space_group_name_H-M   'P 1'
#
loop_
_entity.id
_entity.type
_entity.pdbx_description
1 polymer ?
#
loop_
_entity_poly.entity_id
_entity_poly.type
_entity_poly.pdbx_seq_one_letter_code
_entity_poly.pdbx_strand_id
1 'polypeptide(L)'
;ILIEAPCSGEGLFRKGNNEIKNWQQKGSEPYAKLQREIVDDAIKLLAPGGMLLYSTCTFSPEENEQVIEYLLEKNEDLSLVPMKMCEGFDHGHPEWTLTGRQDIKQCIRLWPHKIKGEGHFLALLKKADGEQPTFKYEKIKKVKLTPETEEFFKNCKMDIDWSHVREHQGKLFYLKEDIPEMKKVRVLRKGLYLGEMKKGRFEPSQSFAVALAANEYEPYLSFDIDDENTIKYLKCETLDVDTNTEGIHLVGTNEFPLGWAKIKKGRLKNKYSSSWRWL
;
A
#
# COMPACT_ATOMS: atom_id res chain seq x y z
N ILE A 1 2.59 -3.49 -12.04
CA ILE A 1 3.73 -2.90 -11.32
C ILE A 1 3.53 -1.39 -11.27
N LEU A 2 3.82 -0.75 -10.13
CA LEU A 2 3.91 0.71 -9.99
C LEU A 2 5.37 1.07 -9.70
N ILE A 3 5.91 2.02 -10.45
CA ILE A 3 7.23 2.60 -10.24
C ILE A 3 7.06 4.09 -9.97
N GLU A 4 7.29 4.50 -8.73
CA GLU A 4 7.53 5.89 -8.36
C GLU A 4 9.05 6.09 -8.34
N ALA A 5 9.60 6.49 -9.49
CA ALA A 5 11.03 6.47 -9.70
C ALA A 5 11.74 7.59 -8.89
N PRO A 6 12.88 7.30 -8.25
CA PRO A 6 13.73 8.36 -7.74
C PRO A 6 14.13 9.28 -8.89
N CYS A 7 13.95 10.58 -8.72
CA CYS A 7 14.12 11.55 -9.79
C CYS A 7 14.76 12.85 -9.27
N SER A 8 15.10 13.76 -10.18
CA SER A 8 15.68 15.06 -9.84
C SER A 8 14.72 15.98 -9.08
N GLY A 9 13.41 15.70 -9.12
CA GLY A 9 12.41 16.32 -8.24
C GLY A 9 12.04 17.76 -8.57
N GLU A 10 12.13 18.18 -9.83
CA GLU A 10 11.83 19.56 -10.26
C GLU A 10 10.42 20.01 -9.88
N GLY A 11 9.44 19.09 -9.92
CA GLY A 11 8.07 19.37 -9.49
C GLY A 11 7.93 19.73 -8.00
N LEU A 12 8.94 19.43 -7.20
CA LEU A 12 8.96 19.68 -5.75
C LEU A 12 9.68 20.99 -5.36
N PHE A 13 10.20 21.76 -6.31
CA PHE A 13 10.97 22.97 -6.02
C PHE A 13 10.22 23.99 -5.15
N ARG A 14 8.88 23.97 -5.18
CA ARG A 14 8.05 24.81 -4.31
C ARG A 14 8.04 24.37 -2.84
N LYS A 15 8.49 23.14 -2.52
CA LYS A 15 8.50 22.60 -1.15
C LYS A 15 9.70 23.07 -0.33
N GLY A 16 10.83 23.40 -0.98
CA GLY A 16 11.99 23.87 -0.25
C GLY A 16 13.25 24.06 -1.09
N ASN A 17 14.21 24.75 -0.49
CA ASN A 17 15.49 25.05 -1.14
C ASN A 17 16.44 23.83 -1.22
N ASN A 18 16.17 22.75 -0.50
CA ASN A 18 17.03 21.57 -0.50
C ASN A 18 16.92 20.81 -1.82
N GLU A 19 15.73 20.72 -2.38
CA GLU A 19 15.45 20.08 -3.66
C GLU A 19 16.17 20.83 -4.80
N ILE A 20 16.09 22.16 -4.80
CA ILE A 20 16.78 23.02 -5.75
C ILE A 20 18.30 22.85 -5.66
N LYS A 21 18.87 22.85 -4.44
CA LYS A 21 20.32 22.67 -4.24
C LYS A 21 20.79 21.29 -4.71
N ASN A 22 20.01 20.24 -4.42
CA ASN A 22 20.33 18.88 -4.85
C ASN A 22 20.31 18.78 -6.37
N TRP A 23 19.30 19.38 -7.03
CA TRP A 23 19.21 19.45 -8.48
C TRP A 23 20.38 20.23 -9.12
N GLN A 24 20.74 21.37 -8.54
CA GLN A 24 21.90 22.17 -9.01
C GLN A 24 23.23 21.40 -8.93
N GLN A 25 23.37 20.50 -7.94
CA GLN A 25 24.58 19.71 -7.76
C GLN A 25 24.65 18.47 -8.66
N LYS A 26 23.51 17.80 -8.88
CA LYS A 26 23.47 16.47 -9.53
C LYS A 26 22.87 16.48 -10.93
N GLY A 27 21.94 17.42 -11.23
CA GLY A 27 21.16 17.42 -12.46
C GLY A 27 20.22 16.21 -12.60
N SER A 28 19.74 15.98 -13.81
CA SER A 28 18.83 14.88 -14.17
C SER A 28 19.54 13.58 -14.56
N GLU A 29 20.73 13.66 -15.13
CA GLU A 29 21.39 12.51 -15.79
C GLU A 29 21.68 11.31 -14.85
N PRO A 30 22.17 11.47 -13.60
CA PRO A 30 22.36 10.35 -12.69
C PRO A 30 21.05 9.62 -12.37
N TYR A 31 19.94 10.35 -12.31
CA TYR A 31 18.62 9.80 -12.07
C TYR A 31 18.10 9.04 -13.29
N ALA A 32 18.23 9.62 -14.49
CA ALA A 32 17.86 8.95 -15.74
C ALA A 32 18.59 7.61 -15.92
N LYS A 33 19.87 7.54 -15.55
CA LYS A 33 20.63 6.29 -15.56
C LYS A 33 20.05 5.28 -14.56
N LEU A 34 19.83 5.69 -13.30
CA LEU A 34 19.26 4.83 -12.27
C LEU A 34 17.85 4.34 -12.64
N GLN A 35 17.05 5.21 -13.25
CA GLN A 35 15.69 4.87 -13.70
C GLN A 35 15.72 3.78 -14.77
N ARG A 36 16.65 3.84 -15.73
CA ARG A 36 16.83 2.78 -16.74
C ARG A 36 17.18 1.44 -16.11
N GLU A 37 18.01 1.42 -15.07
CA GLU A 37 18.33 0.20 -14.32
C GLU A 37 17.08 -0.35 -13.60
N ILE A 38 16.29 0.53 -12.96
CA ILE A 38 15.05 0.15 -12.24
C ILE A 38 14.01 -0.44 -13.21
N VAL A 39 13.78 0.21 -14.35
CA VAL A 39 12.78 -0.26 -15.31
C VAL A 39 13.22 -1.56 -15.99
N ASP A 40 14.51 -1.75 -16.25
CA ASP A 40 15.06 -3.02 -16.76
C ASP A 40 14.79 -4.20 -15.81
N ASP A 41 14.90 -3.98 -14.51
CA ASP A 41 14.58 -5.01 -13.52
C ASP A 41 13.07 -5.21 -13.36
N ALA A 42 12.29 -4.14 -13.42
CA ALA A 42 10.84 -4.21 -13.34
C ALA A 42 10.21 -5.01 -14.50
N ILE A 43 10.73 -4.84 -15.73
CA ILE A 43 10.22 -5.58 -16.90
C ILE A 43 10.44 -7.09 -16.78
N LYS A 44 11.54 -7.52 -16.15
CA LYS A 44 11.78 -8.95 -15.87
C LYS A 44 10.74 -9.55 -14.91
N LEU A 45 10.14 -8.71 -14.07
CA LEU A 45 9.10 -9.10 -13.10
C LEU A 45 7.68 -8.95 -13.67
N LEU A 46 7.51 -8.26 -14.79
CA LEU A 46 6.20 -8.03 -15.40
C LEU A 46 5.73 -9.29 -16.13
N ALA A 47 4.61 -9.86 -15.67
CA ALA A 47 4.01 -11.01 -16.30
C ALA A 47 3.46 -10.67 -17.70
N PRO A 48 3.34 -11.64 -18.61
CA PRO A 48 2.61 -11.46 -19.86
C PRO A 48 1.20 -10.91 -19.62
N GLY A 49 0.76 -9.95 -20.42
CA GLY A 49 -0.51 -9.22 -20.22
C GLY A 49 -0.51 -8.24 -19.05
N GLY A 50 0.56 -8.20 -18.26
CA GLY A 50 0.69 -7.31 -17.10
C GLY A 50 0.85 -5.85 -17.48
N MET A 51 0.54 -4.96 -16.54
CA MET A 51 0.63 -3.50 -16.71
C MET A 51 1.71 -2.91 -15.79
N LEU A 52 2.39 -1.89 -16.29
CA LEU A 52 3.38 -1.11 -15.54
C LEU A 52 3.04 0.36 -15.65
N LEU A 53 2.84 1.01 -14.50
CA LEU A 53 2.74 2.46 -14.41
C LEU A 53 4.09 3.02 -13.93
N TYR A 54 4.70 3.85 -14.78
CA TYR A 54 5.90 4.62 -14.47
C TYR A 54 5.53 6.05 -14.10
N SER A 55 6.11 6.56 -13.02
CA SER A 55 5.84 7.90 -12.51
C SER A 55 7.10 8.58 -12.01
N THR A 56 7.21 9.88 -12.25
CA THR A 56 8.22 10.76 -11.66
C THR A 56 7.58 12.07 -11.20
N CYS A 57 8.25 12.79 -10.32
CA CYS A 57 7.89 14.17 -9.95
C CYS A 57 8.88 15.20 -10.55
N THR A 58 9.40 14.94 -11.75
CA THR A 58 10.30 15.86 -12.46
C THR A 58 9.74 16.25 -13.82
N PHE A 59 10.31 17.30 -14.43
CA PHE A 59 9.97 17.78 -15.77
C PHE A 59 11.03 17.40 -16.82
N SER A 60 12.17 16.86 -16.40
CA SER A 60 13.28 16.50 -17.26
C SER A 60 12.87 15.45 -18.30
N PRO A 61 13.01 15.72 -19.61
CA PRO A 61 12.74 14.74 -20.65
C PRO A 61 13.62 13.49 -20.56
N GLU A 62 14.87 13.63 -20.10
CA GLU A 62 15.83 12.55 -19.92
C GLU A 62 15.34 11.49 -18.93
N GLU A 63 14.57 11.93 -17.93
CA GLU A 63 13.99 11.10 -16.88
C GLU A 63 12.57 10.61 -17.21
N ASN A 64 11.93 11.19 -18.19
CA ASN A 64 10.53 10.96 -18.56
C ASN A 64 10.43 10.28 -19.94
N GLU A 65 10.19 11.03 -20.99
CA GLU A 65 9.97 10.51 -22.35
C GLU A 65 11.12 9.61 -22.82
N GLN A 66 12.37 9.99 -22.53
CA GLN A 66 13.53 9.22 -22.97
C GLN A 66 13.73 7.91 -22.22
N VAL A 67 13.27 7.80 -20.96
CA VAL A 67 13.22 6.52 -20.23
C VAL A 67 12.16 5.61 -20.85
N ILE A 68 10.99 6.15 -21.20
CA ILE A 68 9.93 5.38 -21.85
C ILE A 68 10.32 4.95 -23.26
N GLU A 69 10.92 5.84 -24.04
CA GLU A 69 11.48 5.51 -25.34
C GLU A 69 12.48 4.35 -25.23
N TYR A 70 13.47 4.45 -24.33
CA TYR A 70 14.44 3.40 -24.05
C TYR A 70 13.78 2.05 -23.75
N LEU A 71 12.71 2.04 -22.91
CA LEU A 71 11.98 0.82 -22.60
C LEU A 71 11.33 0.20 -23.83
N LEU A 72 10.65 1.02 -24.63
CA LEU A 72 9.92 0.57 -25.82
C LEU A 72 10.84 0.12 -26.95
N GLU A 73 12.04 0.71 -27.07
CA GLU A 73 13.05 0.27 -28.03
C GLU A 73 13.68 -1.07 -27.65
N LYS A 74 13.85 -1.30 -26.37
CA LYS A 74 14.50 -2.52 -25.84
C LYS A 74 13.55 -3.71 -25.74
N ASN A 75 12.24 -3.48 -25.67
CA ASN A 75 11.22 -4.48 -25.43
C ASN A 75 10.08 -4.36 -26.43
N GLU A 76 10.16 -5.11 -27.53
CA GLU A 76 9.16 -5.11 -28.60
C GLU A 76 7.77 -5.60 -28.16
N ASP A 77 7.71 -6.33 -27.05
CA ASP A 77 6.48 -6.84 -26.43
C ASP A 77 5.79 -5.83 -25.50
N LEU A 78 6.35 -4.60 -25.37
CA LEU A 78 5.73 -3.51 -24.62
C LEU A 78 5.03 -2.53 -25.54
N SER A 79 3.91 -2.01 -25.07
CA SER A 79 3.18 -0.91 -25.70
C SER A 79 2.68 0.08 -24.67
N LEU A 80 2.58 1.36 -25.05
CA LEU A 80 1.90 2.36 -24.25
C LEU A 80 0.39 2.13 -24.28
N VAL A 81 -0.26 2.41 -23.15
CA VAL A 81 -1.72 2.35 -23.01
C VAL A 81 -2.23 3.75 -22.74
N PRO A 82 -3.18 4.27 -23.55
CA PRO A 82 -3.74 5.58 -23.33
C PRO A 82 -4.47 5.64 -21.99
N MET A 83 -4.19 6.67 -21.22
CA MET A 83 -4.87 6.97 -19.96
C MET A 83 -5.94 8.05 -20.20
N LYS A 84 -6.94 8.10 -19.30
CA LYS A 84 -7.97 9.13 -19.36
C LYS A 84 -7.36 10.50 -19.13
N MET A 85 -7.52 11.38 -20.12
CA MET A 85 -7.16 12.79 -20.00
C MET A 85 -8.18 13.53 -19.15
N CYS A 86 -7.70 14.35 -18.21
CA CYS A 86 -8.50 15.24 -17.39
C CYS A 86 -8.14 16.69 -17.69
N GLU A 87 -8.96 17.62 -17.23
CA GLU A 87 -8.69 19.06 -17.40
C GLU A 87 -7.33 19.41 -16.73
N GLY A 88 -6.51 20.15 -17.46
CA GLY A 88 -5.16 20.54 -17.02
C GLY A 88 -4.06 19.51 -17.25
N PHE A 89 -4.38 18.31 -17.77
CA PHE A 89 -3.38 17.32 -18.17
C PHE A 89 -2.87 17.62 -19.59
N ASP A 90 -1.57 17.41 -19.81
CA ASP A 90 -0.95 17.46 -21.12
C ASP A 90 -0.48 16.08 -21.56
N HIS A 91 -0.32 15.92 -22.86
CA HIS A 91 0.31 14.74 -23.46
C HIS A 91 1.84 14.77 -23.28
N GLY A 92 2.46 13.59 -23.32
CA GLY A 92 3.91 13.48 -23.50
C GLY A 92 4.36 14.09 -24.85
N HIS A 93 5.63 14.44 -24.92
CA HIS A 93 6.21 15.22 -26.02
C HIS A 93 7.14 14.34 -26.88
N PRO A 94 6.70 13.89 -28.07
CA PRO A 94 7.56 13.13 -29.00
C PRO A 94 8.87 13.86 -29.36
N GLU A 95 8.81 15.17 -29.50
CA GLU A 95 9.96 16.02 -29.84
C GLU A 95 11.04 16.07 -28.75
N TRP A 96 10.76 15.56 -27.57
CA TRP A 96 11.71 15.44 -26.43
C TRP A 96 12.35 14.07 -26.33
N THR A 97 11.96 13.14 -27.19
CA THR A 97 12.61 11.83 -27.33
C THR A 97 13.77 11.94 -28.37
N LEU A 98 14.60 10.91 -28.41
CA LEU A 98 15.72 10.86 -29.35
C LEU A 98 15.28 10.54 -30.78
N THR A 99 14.20 9.77 -30.96
CA THR A 99 13.72 9.29 -32.26
C THR A 99 12.43 9.96 -32.73
N GLY A 100 11.79 10.78 -31.90
CA GLY A 100 10.51 11.42 -32.23
C GLY A 100 9.31 10.46 -32.20
N ARG A 101 9.33 9.43 -31.37
CA ARG A 101 8.28 8.42 -31.26
C ARG A 101 6.91 9.04 -30.99
N GLN A 102 5.96 8.84 -31.89
CA GLN A 102 4.63 9.47 -31.79
C GLN A 102 3.73 8.84 -30.73
N ASP A 103 3.95 7.59 -30.33
CA ASP A 103 3.20 6.90 -29.27
C ASP A 103 3.45 7.50 -27.88
N ILE A 104 4.54 8.21 -27.67
CA ILE A 104 4.85 8.98 -26.45
C ILE A 104 3.74 10.00 -26.09
N LYS A 105 2.93 10.43 -27.05
CA LYS A 105 1.73 11.25 -26.78
C LYS A 105 0.72 10.58 -25.84
N GLN A 106 0.81 9.27 -25.63
CA GLN A 106 -0.04 8.55 -24.69
C GLN A 106 0.42 8.72 -23.23
N CYS A 107 1.64 9.21 -23.00
CA CYS A 107 2.09 9.63 -21.67
C CYS A 107 1.34 10.88 -21.23
N ILE A 108 1.32 11.12 -19.93
CA ILE A 108 0.67 12.30 -19.32
C ILE A 108 1.72 13.14 -18.60
N ARG A 109 1.62 14.44 -18.77
CA ARG A 109 2.33 15.46 -18.00
C ARG A 109 1.37 16.30 -17.19
N LEU A 110 1.71 16.51 -15.94
CA LEU A 110 0.98 17.31 -14.97
C LEU A 110 1.84 18.53 -14.63
N TRP A 111 1.35 19.72 -14.99
CA TRP A 111 2.08 20.96 -14.80
C TRP A 111 1.48 21.77 -13.65
N PRO A 112 2.29 22.28 -12.71
CA PRO A 112 1.79 23.02 -11.55
C PRO A 112 1.12 24.36 -11.88
N HIS A 113 1.26 24.86 -13.10
CA HIS A 113 0.57 26.06 -13.58
C HIS A 113 -0.80 25.75 -14.22
N LYS A 114 -1.10 24.48 -14.49
CA LYS A 114 -2.38 24.02 -15.07
C LYS A 114 -3.26 23.31 -14.07
N ILE A 115 -2.69 22.72 -13.02
CA ILE A 115 -3.42 21.99 -11.99
C ILE A 115 -3.07 22.50 -10.59
N LYS A 116 -3.97 22.29 -9.64
CA LYS A 116 -3.68 22.53 -8.22
C LYS A 116 -2.90 21.34 -7.65
N GLY A 117 -1.59 21.35 -7.80
CA GLY A 117 -0.72 20.26 -7.35
C GLY A 117 0.72 20.48 -7.74
N GLU A 118 1.50 19.43 -7.57
CA GLU A 118 2.90 19.35 -7.98
C GLU A 118 2.98 18.80 -9.39
N GLY A 119 4.17 18.94 -10.02
CA GLY A 119 4.39 18.37 -11.33
C GLY A 119 4.60 16.87 -11.28
N HIS A 120 4.05 16.16 -12.27
CA HIS A 120 4.27 14.72 -12.42
C HIS A 120 4.33 14.35 -13.91
N PHE A 121 5.00 13.22 -14.16
CA PHE A 121 4.94 12.49 -15.42
C PHE A 121 4.39 11.10 -15.16
N LEU A 122 3.55 10.60 -16.07
CA LEU A 122 2.94 9.28 -15.99
C LEU A 122 3.01 8.58 -17.34
N ALA A 123 3.41 7.32 -17.35
CA ALA A 123 3.37 6.45 -18.52
C ALA A 123 2.82 5.08 -18.12
N LEU A 124 1.73 4.67 -18.74
CA LEU A 124 1.14 3.37 -18.55
C LEU A 124 1.54 2.45 -19.70
N LEU A 125 2.21 1.36 -19.38
CA LEU A 125 2.65 0.35 -20.34
C LEU A 125 1.93 -0.97 -20.09
N LYS A 126 1.72 -1.72 -21.17
CA LYS A 126 1.22 -3.10 -21.12
C LYS A 126 2.21 -4.02 -21.83
N LYS A 127 2.51 -5.16 -21.22
CA LYS A 127 3.23 -6.25 -21.85
C LYS A 127 2.27 -7.09 -22.69
N ALA A 128 2.70 -7.54 -23.84
CA ALA A 128 1.91 -8.42 -24.70
C ALA A 128 1.42 -9.65 -23.94
N ASP A 129 0.25 -10.14 -24.32
CA ASP A 129 -0.30 -11.36 -23.76
C ASP A 129 0.59 -12.55 -24.17
N GLY A 130 0.67 -13.56 -23.30
CA GLY A 130 1.51 -14.72 -23.52
C GLY A 130 1.25 -15.81 -22.47
N GLU A 131 2.06 -16.84 -22.51
CA GLU A 131 1.97 -17.94 -21.57
C GLU A 131 2.30 -17.46 -20.14
N GLN A 132 1.37 -17.73 -19.22
CA GLN A 132 1.54 -17.34 -17.82
C GLN A 132 2.56 -18.25 -17.13
N PRO A 133 3.46 -17.69 -16.29
CA PRO A 133 4.39 -18.50 -15.55
C PRO A 133 3.66 -19.43 -14.58
N THR A 134 4.10 -20.68 -14.49
CA THR A 134 3.59 -21.64 -13.52
C THR A 134 4.40 -21.56 -12.23
N PHE A 135 3.71 -21.56 -11.09
CA PHE A 135 4.34 -21.50 -9.78
C PHE A 135 4.03 -22.75 -8.95
N LYS A 136 4.98 -23.16 -8.11
CA LYS A 136 4.69 -24.01 -6.97
C LYS A 136 4.21 -23.14 -5.84
N TYR A 137 3.07 -23.50 -5.25
CA TYR A 137 2.49 -22.75 -4.15
C TYR A 137 2.87 -23.36 -2.80
N GLU A 138 2.96 -22.49 -1.78
CA GLU A 138 3.21 -22.92 -0.41
C GLU A 138 2.05 -23.79 0.11
N LYS A 139 2.38 -24.96 0.66
CA LYS A 139 1.39 -25.78 1.36
C LYS A 139 1.05 -25.15 2.69
N ILE A 140 -0.21 -24.76 2.88
CA ILE A 140 -0.72 -24.20 4.15
C ILE A 140 -1.03 -25.37 5.08
N LYS A 141 -0.42 -25.35 6.27
CA LYS A 141 -0.75 -26.31 7.32
C LYS A 141 -2.01 -25.84 8.04
N LYS A 142 -2.96 -26.76 8.26
CA LYS A 142 -4.15 -26.45 9.05
C LYS A 142 -3.76 -25.94 10.43
N VAL A 143 -4.24 -24.75 10.77
CA VAL A 143 -3.99 -24.11 12.07
C VAL A 143 -4.85 -24.78 13.13
N LYS A 144 -4.25 -25.07 14.28
CA LYS A 144 -4.96 -25.52 15.46
C LYS A 144 -5.16 -24.33 16.39
N LEU A 145 -6.38 -23.84 16.47
CA LEU A 145 -6.74 -22.71 17.32
C LEU A 145 -6.79 -23.13 18.80
N THR A 146 -6.49 -22.18 19.67
CA THR A 146 -6.76 -22.34 21.12
C THR A 146 -8.21 -21.99 21.41
N PRO A 147 -8.80 -22.51 22.51
CA PRO A 147 -10.18 -22.20 22.88
C PRO A 147 -10.45 -20.70 22.99
N GLU A 148 -9.50 -19.93 23.51
CA GLU A 148 -9.61 -18.48 23.64
C GLU A 148 -9.59 -17.76 22.27
N THR A 149 -8.88 -18.33 21.29
CA THR A 149 -8.87 -17.82 19.91
C THR A 149 -10.20 -18.13 19.22
N GLU A 150 -10.70 -19.34 19.37
CA GLU A 150 -12.03 -19.72 18.85
C GLU A 150 -13.13 -18.83 19.45
N GLU A 151 -13.08 -18.57 20.75
CA GLU A 151 -14.04 -17.68 21.42
C GLU A 151 -13.97 -16.26 20.89
N PHE A 152 -12.77 -15.72 20.68
CA PHE A 152 -12.61 -14.40 20.07
C PHE A 152 -13.25 -14.32 18.69
N PHE A 153 -13.00 -15.32 17.83
CA PHE A 153 -13.51 -15.30 16.44
C PHE A 153 -15.00 -15.62 16.32
N LYS A 154 -15.68 -16.13 17.36
CA LYS A 154 -17.16 -16.20 17.38
C LYS A 154 -17.82 -14.82 17.28
N ASN A 155 -17.14 -13.79 17.77
CA ASN A 155 -17.61 -12.40 17.71
C ASN A 155 -17.21 -11.68 16.39
N CYS A 156 -16.43 -12.34 15.54
CA CYS A 156 -15.98 -11.81 14.27
C CYS A 156 -16.88 -12.33 13.13
N LYS A 157 -17.47 -11.40 12.38
CA LYS A 157 -18.35 -11.69 11.22
C LYS A 157 -17.63 -11.58 9.89
N MET A 158 -16.36 -11.14 9.88
CA MET A 158 -15.53 -11.16 8.68
C MET A 158 -15.42 -12.60 8.15
N ASP A 159 -15.68 -12.79 6.86
CA ASP A 159 -15.54 -14.09 6.20
C ASP A 159 -14.05 -14.46 6.08
N ILE A 160 -13.58 -15.29 7.00
CA ILE A 160 -12.21 -15.79 7.02
C ILE A 160 -12.20 -17.26 6.60
N ASP A 161 -11.63 -17.51 5.41
CA ASP A 161 -11.31 -18.88 5.01
C ASP A 161 -10.10 -19.40 5.80
N TRP A 162 -10.37 -20.23 6.81
CA TRP A 162 -9.35 -20.80 7.67
C TRP A 162 -8.35 -21.71 6.97
N SER A 163 -8.66 -22.20 5.77
CA SER A 163 -7.70 -22.93 4.96
C SER A 163 -6.55 -22.05 4.44
N HIS A 164 -6.77 -20.73 4.43
CA HIS A 164 -5.81 -19.71 4.02
C HIS A 164 -5.18 -18.95 5.20
N VAL A 165 -5.42 -19.40 6.43
CA VAL A 165 -4.74 -18.86 7.63
C VAL A 165 -3.43 -19.61 7.87
N ARG A 166 -2.37 -18.87 8.09
CA ARG A 166 -1.01 -19.36 8.39
C ARG A 166 -0.64 -19.02 9.81
N GLU A 167 -0.05 -19.98 10.52
CA GLU A 167 0.48 -19.77 11.87
C GLU A 167 2.01 -19.75 11.81
N HIS A 168 2.61 -18.80 12.49
CA HIS A 168 4.05 -18.74 12.69
C HIS A 168 4.35 -18.22 14.10
N GLN A 169 4.93 -19.05 14.95
CA GLN A 169 5.28 -18.71 16.34
C GLN A 169 4.12 -18.11 17.14
N GLY A 170 2.93 -18.71 17.04
CA GLY A 170 1.71 -18.23 17.69
C GLY A 170 0.99 -17.09 16.98
N LYS A 171 1.58 -16.48 15.96
CA LYS A 171 0.99 -15.38 15.18
C LYS A 171 0.18 -15.92 14.00
N LEU A 172 -1.02 -15.39 13.84
CA LEU A 172 -1.93 -15.77 12.77
C LEU A 172 -1.92 -14.72 11.66
N PHE A 173 -1.78 -15.19 10.40
CA PHE A 173 -1.81 -14.35 9.20
C PHE A 173 -2.83 -14.91 8.22
N TYR A 174 -3.67 -14.05 7.67
CA TYR A 174 -4.67 -14.39 6.66
C TYR A 174 -4.31 -13.77 5.32
N LEU A 175 -4.29 -14.61 4.28
CA LEU A 175 -4.20 -14.16 2.90
C LEU A 175 -5.04 -15.12 2.05
N LYS A 176 -6.09 -14.59 1.44
CA LYS A 176 -7.07 -15.36 0.65
C LYS A 176 -6.44 -16.04 -0.57
N GLU A 177 -5.34 -15.49 -1.08
CA GLU A 177 -4.66 -16.02 -2.25
C GLU A 177 -3.54 -16.99 -1.87
N ASP A 178 -3.26 -17.93 -2.75
CA ASP A 178 -2.10 -18.79 -2.63
C ASP A 178 -0.80 -18.01 -2.86
N ILE A 179 0.22 -18.30 -2.05
CA ILE A 179 1.53 -17.66 -2.17
C ILE A 179 2.47 -18.63 -2.91
N PRO A 180 3.12 -18.16 -4.00
CA PRO A 180 4.19 -18.93 -4.62
C PRO A 180 5.33 -19.25 -3.64
N GLU A 181 5.96 -20.41 -3.76
CA GLU A 181 7.16 -20.74 -3.01
C GLU A 181 8.29 -19.76 -3.36
N MET A 182 8.63 -18.88 -2.43
CA MET A 182 9.72 -17.91 -2.60
C MET A 182 11.00 -18.43 -1.96
N LYS A 183 11.98 -18.79 -2.80
CA LYS A 183 13.31 -19.19 -2.33
C LYS A 183 14.23 -17.97 -2.27
N LYS A 184 15.07 -17.90 -1.23
CA LYS A 184 16.09 -16.85 -1.03
C LYS A 184 15.52 -15.42 -0.88
N VAL A 185 14.21 -15.28 -0.63
CA VAL A 185 13.56 -14.00 -0.34
C VAL A 185 13.18 -13.96 1.13
N ARG A 186 13.58 -12.89 1.83
CA ARG A 186 13.13 -12.65 3.20
C ARG A 186 11.74 -12.05 3.18
N VAL A 187 10.73 -12.83 3.54
CA VAL A 187 9.35 -12.37 3.66
C VAL A 187 9.11 -11.85 5.07
N LEU A 188 8.78 -10.59 5.22
CA LEU A 188 8.51 -9.97 6.52
C LEU A 188 7.09 -10.24 7.02
N ARG A 189 6.12 -10.33 6.11
CA ARG A 189 4.71 -10.55 6.42
C ARG A 189 4.01 -11.29 5.27
N LYS A 190 3.20 -12.28 5.61
CA LYS A 190 2.43 -13.06 4.63
C LYS A 190 0.92 -12.82 4.83
N GLY A 191 0.44 -11.67 4.39
CA GLY A 191 -0.96 -11.29 4.47
C GLY A 191 -1.33 -10.44 5.70
N LEU A 192 -2.63 -10.38 6.01
CA LEU A 192 -3.18 -9.63 7.13
C LEU A 192 -2.81 -10.31 8.45
N TYR A 193 -2.10 -9.61 9.30
CA TYR A 193 -1.81 -10.10 10.65
C TYR A 193 -3.07 -10.00 11.50
N LEU A 194 -3.64 -11.15 11.86
CA LEU A 194 -4.87 -11.23 12.67
C LEU A 194 -4.59 -10.99 14.15
N GLY A 195 -3.50 -11.54 14.67
CA GLY A 195 -3.14 -11.46 16.08
C GLY A 195 -2.26 -12.62 16.53
N GLU A 196 -2.08 -12.74 17.85
CA GLU A 196 -1.19 -13.72 18.46
C GLU A 196 -1.94 -14.59 19.48
N MET A 197 -1.82 -15.90 19.33
CA MET A 197 -2.25 -16.90 20.32
C MET A 197 -1.25 -16.93 21.47
N LYS A 198 -1.66 -16.47 22.64
CA LYS A 198 -0.87 -16.51 23.86
C LYS A 198 -1.51 -17.46 24.88
N LYS A 199 -0.75 -17.86 25.91
CA LYS A 199 -1.28 -18.69 26.98
C LYS A 199 -2.49 -18.01 27.63
N GLY A 200 -3.66 -18.63 27.51
CA GLY A 200 -4.91 -18.18 28.14
C GLY A 200 -5.54 -16.94 27.48
N ARG A 201 -5.15 -16.54 26.28
CA ARG A 201 -5.78 -15.42 25.56
C ARG A 201 -5.37 -15.35 24.09
N PHE A 202 -6.21 -14.72 23.30
CA PHE A 202 -5.86 -14.20 21.98
C PHE A 202 -5.61 -12.70 22.08
N GLU A 203 -4.55 -12.21 21.46
CA GLU A 203 -4.24 -10.77 21.34
C GLU A 203 -4.44 -10.34 19.88
N PRO A 204 -5.57 -9.71 19.54
CA PRO A 204 -5.82 -9.24 18.18
C PRO A 204 -4.87 -8.10 17.82
N SER A 205 -4.47 -8.07 16.57
CA SER A 205 -3.53 -7.06 16.06
C SER A 205 -4.23 -5.73 15.71
N GLN A 206 -3.48 -4.65 15.75
CA GLN A 206 -3.94 -3.35 15.26
C GLN A 206 -4.30 -3.41 13.76
N SER A 207 -3.52 -4.14 12.95
CA SER A 207 -3.79 -4.33 11.52
C SER A 207 -5.12 -5.02 11.27
N PHE A 208 -5.52 -5.93 12.15
CA PHE A 208 -6.81 -6.61 12.05
C PHE A 208 -7.96 -5.66 12.39
N ALA A 209 -7.81 -4.84 13.44
CA ALA A 209 -8.85 -3.87 13.81
C ALA A 209 -9.23 -2.96 12.64
N VAL A 210 -8.23 -2.36 11.97
CA VAL A 210 -8.46 -1.41 10.87
C VAL A 210 -8.81 -2.07 9.53
N ALA A 211 -8.72 -3.39 9.45
CA ALA A 211 -9.17 -4.15 8.28
C ALA A 211 -10.65 -4.57 8.38
N LEU A 212 -11.26 -4.48 9.56
CA LEU A 212 -12.67 -4.78 9.80
C LEU A 212 -13.55 -3.59 9.46
N ALA A 213 -14.77 -3.85 9.03
CA ALA A 213 -15.85 -2.89 9.11
C ALA A 213 -16.46 -2.89 10.53
N ALA A 214 -17.12 -1.81 10.91
CA ALA A 214 -17.71 -1.66 12.26
C ALA A 214 -18.69 -2.78 12.64
N ASN A 215 -19.42 -3.31 11.66
CA ASN A 215 -20.41 -4.39 11.84
C ASN A 215 -19.79 -5.81 11.78
N GLU A 216 -18.48 -5.93 11.53
CA GLU A 216 -17.80 -7.21 11.41
C GLU A 216 -17.23 -7.74 12.72
N TYR A 217 -17.34 -6.99 13.82
CA TYR A 217 -16.98 -7.47 15.15
C TYR A 217 -17.91 -6.92 16.24
N GLU A 218 -18.31 -7.79 17.16
CA GLU A 218 -19.10 -7.41 18.35
C GLU A 218 -18.39 -7.88 19.63
N PRO A 219 -18.40 -7.03 20.68
CA PRO A 219 -19.01 -5.70 20.75
C PRO A 219 -18.18 -4.60 20.07
N TYR A 220 -18.86 -3.64 19.43
CA TYR A 220 -18.28 -2.44 18.86
C TYR A 220 -18.61 -1.23 19.75
N LEU A 221 -17.60 -0.46 20.13
CA LEU A 221 -17.74 0.80 20.87
C LEU A 221 -17.39 1.96 19.96
N SER A 222 -18.38 2.78 19.65
CA SER A 222 -18.20 3.97 18.80
C SER A 222 -18.20 5.23 19.64
N PHE A 223 -17.24 6.12 19.36
CA PHE A 223 -17.26 7.51 19.80
C PHE A 223 -17.55 8.42 18.60
N ASP A 224 -18.11 9.59 18.84
CA ASP A 224 -18.21 10.61 17.78
C ASP A 224 -16.82 11.13 17.42
N ILE A 225 -16.65 11.58 16.17
CA ILE A 225 -15.34 12.03 15.68
C ILE A 225 -14.80 13.22 16.48
N ASP A 226 -15.69 14.09 16.95
CA ASP A 226 -15.36 15.28 17.75
C ASP A 226 -15.40 15.02 19.28
N ASP A 227 -15.65 13.77 19.70
CA ASP A 227 -15.65 13.39 21.13
C ASP A 227 -14.23 13.42 21.69
N GLU A 228 -14.07 14.02 22.88
CA GLU A 228 -12.80 14.03 23.62
C GLU A 228 -12.26 12.60 23.84
N ASN A 229 -13.13 11.61 24.01
CA ASN A 229 -12.73 10.23 24.17
C ASN A 229 -12.08 9.64 22.92
N THR A 230 -12.42 10.10 21.72
CA THR A 230 -11.73 9.72 20.50
C THR A 230 -10.25 10.15 20.56
N ILE A 231 -10.00 11.40 20.96
CA ILE A 231 -8.64 11.91 21.10
C ILE A 231 -7.87 11.18 22.19
N LYS A 232 -8.49 10.97 23.36
CA LYS A 232 -7.89 10.20 24.47
C LYS A 232 -7.57 8.77 24.06
N TYR A 233 -8.47 8.13 23.29
CA TYR A 233 -8.21 6.80 22.76
C TYR A 233 -7.00 6.78 21.82
N LEU A 234 -6.90 7.71 20.88
CA LEU A 234 -5.74 7.84 19.98
C LEU A 234 -4.44 8.18 20.72
N LYS A 235 -4.54 8.83 21.87
CA LYS A 235 -3.41 9.07 22.79
C LYS A 235 -3.05 7.87 23.68
N CYS A 236 -3.66 6.72 23.46
CA CYS A 236 -3.47 5.49 24.24
C CYS A 236 -3.87 5.63 25.74
N GLU A 237 -4.75 6.55 26.07
CA GLU A 237 -5.20 6.76 27.44
C GLU A 237 -6.23 5.71 27.85
N THR A 238 -6.35 5.46 29.14
CA THR A 238 -7.41 4.64 29.75
C THR A 238 -8.65 5.53 29.91
N LEU A 239 -9.82 5.00 29.57
CA LEU A 239 -11.09 5.74 29.61
C LEU A 239 -12.08 5.05 30.54
N ASP A 240 -12.96 5.82 31.13
CA ASP A 240 -14.17 5.32 31.73
C ASP A 240 -15.30 5.39 30.70
N VAL A 241 -16.02 4.29 30.53
CA VAL A 241 -17.05 4.16 29.48
C VAL A 241 -18.33 3.57 30.10
N ASP A 242 -19.46 4.09 29.64
CA ASP A 242 -20.76 3.57 30.04
C ASP A 242 -21.17 2.43 29.08
N THR A 243 -20.80 1.22 29.48
CA THR A 243 -21.19 0.00 28.76
C THR A 243 -21.36 -1.15 29.74
N ASN A 244 -22.38 -1.98 29.47
CA ASN A 244 -22.66 -3.20 30.25
C ASN A 244 -21.90 -4.42 29.71
N THR A 245 -21.17 -4.30 28.60
CA THR A 245 -20.41 -5.41 28.03
C THR A 245 -18.96 -5.39 28.49
N GLU A 246 -18.44 -6.56 28.87
CA GLU A 246 -17.03 -6.74 29.23
C GLU A 246 -16.27 -7.52 28.16
N GLY A 247 -14.95 -7.50 28.21
CA GLY A 247 -14.09 -8.25 27.30
C GLY A 247 -13.40 -7.39 26.23
N ILE A 248 -13.05 -8.01 25.12
CA ILE A 248 -12.42 -7.32 24.00
C ILE A 248 -13.51 -6.61 23.19
N HIS A 249 -13.27 -5.35 22.88
CA HIS A 249 -14.13 -4.52 22.05
C HIS A 249 -13.33 -3.99 20.86
N LEU A 250 -13.96 -3.96 19.70
CA LEU A 250 -13.52 -3.13 18.59
C LEU A 250 -13.94 -1.70 18.93
N VAL A 251 -13.03 -0.74 18.80
CA VAL A 251 -13.27 0.67 19.09
C VAL A 251 -13.10 1.48 17.81
N GLY A 252 -14.00 2.40 17.57
CA GLY A 252 -13.94 3.24 16.39
C GLY A 252 -14.70 4.54 16.52
N THR A 253 -14.82 5.24 15.38
CA THR A 253 -15.67 6.42 15.23
C THR A 253 -16.62 6.18 14.06
N ASN A 254 -17.92 6.31 14.29
CA ASN A 254 -18.97 5.94 13.34
C ASN A 254 -18.76 4.51 12.77
N GLU A 255 -18.59 4.37 11.45
CA GLU A 255 -18.31 3.10 10.77
C GLU A 255 -16.81 2.74 10.66
N PHE A 256 -15.90 3.57 11.18
CA PHE A 256 -14.44 3.41 11.01
C PHE A 256 -13.78 2.85 12.27
N PRO A 257 -13.39 1.57 12.29
CA PRO A 257 -12.63 1.00 13.38
C PRO A 257 -11.24 1.65 13.52
N LEU A 258 -10.89 1.99 14.75
CA LEU A 258 -9.60 2.58 15.11
C LEU A 258 -8.65 1.54 15.73
N GLY A 259 -9.19 0.61 16.53
CA GLY A 259 -8.35 -0.35 17.22
C GLY A 259 -9.12 -1.19 18.24
N TRP A 260 -8.41 -1.78 19.20
CA TRP A 260 -8.96 -2.66 20.21
C TRP A 260 -8.94 -2.03 21.60
N ALA A 261 -9.85 -2.47 22.46
CA ALA A 261 -9.81 -2.22 23.88
C ALA A 261 -10.21 -3.48 24.67
N LYS A 262 -9.82 -3.53 25.95
CA LYS A 262 -10.37 -4.48 26.89
C LYS A 262 -11.15 -3.71 27.95
N ILE A 263 -12.46 -3.97 28.07
CA ILE A 263 -13.34 -3.33 29.04
C ILE A 263 -13.59 -4.26 30.21
N LYS A 264 -13.52 -3.72 31.41
CA LYS A 264 -13.87 -4.40 32.64
C LYS A 264 -14.43 -3.39 33.65
N LYS A 265 -15.64 -3.61 34.12
CA LYS A 265 -16.36 -2.75 35.10
C LYS A 265 -16.37 -1.28 34.66
N GLY A 266 -16.76 -1.00 33.39
CA GLY A 266 -16.83 0.34 32.84
C GLY A 266 -15.48 1.00 32.57
N ARG A 267 -14.35 0.33 32.85
CA ARG A 267 -13.02 0.85 32.58
C ARG A 267 -12.43 0.25 31.31
N LEU A 268 -12.17 1.09 30.33
CA LEU A 268 -11.55 0.73 29.06
C LEU A 268 -10.03 0.77 29.18
N LYS A 269 -9.40 -0.41 29.11
CA LYS A 269 -7.95 -0.51 28.92
C LYS A 269 -7.63 -0.45 27.44
N ASN A 270 -7.02 0.61 27.03
CA ASN A 270 -6.65 0.89 25.66
C ASN A 270 -5.66 -0.14 25.10
N LYS A 271 -5.88 -0.62 23.89
CA LYS A 271 -5.05 -1.55 23.13
C LYS A 271 -4.60 -0.98 21.79
N TYR A 272 -4.84 0.30 21.55
CA TYR A 272 -4.34 1.01 20.38
C TYR A 272 -2.81 0.91 20.30
N SER A 273 -2.27 0.81 19.09
CA SER A 273 -0.83 0.65 18.93
C SER A 273 -0.07 1.88 19.42
N SER A 274 0.82 1.69 20.39
CA SER A 274 1.66 2.77 20.92
C SER A 274 2.55 3.43 19.84
N SER A 275 2.87 2.69 18.76
CA SER A 275 3.62 3.24 17.62
C SER A 275 2.79 4.21 16.75
N TRP A 276 1.47 4.24 16.94
CA TRP A 276 0.53 5.11 16.23
C TRP A 276 -0.06 6.20 17.14
N ARG A 277 0.42 6.25 18.37
CA ARG A 277 -0.04 7.21 19.38
C ARG A 277 0.05 8.64 18.88
N TRP A 278 -1.04 9.40 19.03
CA TRP A 278 -1.02 10.84 18.85
C TRP A 278 -0.21 11.53 19.96
N LEU A 279 0.57 12.54 19.57
CA LEU A 279 1.39 13.35 20.49
C LEU A 279 0.62 14.58 20.99
#